data_585c85c16f03ca2aec1ed19f09e18b27
#
_entry.id   585c85c16f03ca2aec1ed19f09e18b27
#
_cell.length_a   1.000
_cell.length_b   1.000
_cell.length_c   1.000
_cell.angle_alpha   90.00
_cell.angle_beta   90.00
_cell.angle_gamma   90.00
#
_symmetry.space_group_name_H-M   'P 1'
#
loop_
_entity.id
_entity.type
_entity.pdbx_description
1 polymer ?
#
loop_
_entity_poly.entity_id
_entity_poly.type
_entity_poly.pdbx_seq_one_letter_code
_entity_poly.pdbx_strand_id
1 'polypeptide(L)'
;QQRTINETKISIVDALERTGRLYVPKQILHVDEAGLDYLISSEIVIIQNNRVGFVHQSILDYFMSQRMMENYFDGQTMENIIGEKCRQTPGRRYQVQMFLQNLLEYDSGDFILLGKEMLVSDNIRYYVKYVFYEILGQIQEPDDNVMQFIIDNCENEIYGNYLLNNVIFMRKQYITILRNQDVLEQWYSEEEKKSIVFNLLTSIAPKLDIEDISFIKRHAFSNKNDDVQFMRCFLHDITQESEEVFELRMIFYEHYPEYAKEVYIDIKTMMNKFERRTIRLVSFWLKNKIKSQGRYVYRYEEELIDSDNSFLVDNWEYILNELLQYIPKECGCEVKYGDWSGKYVHKKNLERACVELVKKATIALCCKAPERFWEYYEPYMEQGYYVFNEIILTGLAVLSPKYSNRIMSYLCSDMDKNIFDYTSGAEDELGLVKEVLKIHGNSCDKEELLRHYRAAMGKCSTAIARRHFTMEELAAKEAQGEA
;
A
#
# COMPACT_ATOMS: atom_id res chain seq x y z
N GLN A 1 -20.81 -20.23 54.41
CA GLN A 1 -19.42 -20.18 53.93
C GLN A 1 -19.27 -19.13 52.79
N GLN A 2 -20.08 -19.17 51.74
CA GLN A 2 -19.97 -18.21 50.62
C GLN A 2 -20.26 -16.76 51.04
N ARG A 3 -21.23 -16.55 51.93
CA ARG A 3 -21.55 -15.25 52.52
C ARG A 3 -20.36 -14.67 53.29
N THR A 4 -19.75 -15.47 54.15
CA THR A 4 -18.57 -15.10 54.95
C THR A 4 -17.36 -14.72 54.10
N ILE A 5 -17.13 -15.46 53.00
CA ILE A 5 -16.06 -15.17 52.04
C ILE A 5 -16.31 -13.80 51.38
N ASN A 6 -17.55 -13.52 50.96
CA ASN A 6 -17.90 -12.24 50.33
C ASN A 6 -17.78 -11.08 51.32
N GLU A 7 -18.25 -11.23 52.57
CA GLU A 7 -18.12 -10.20 53.62
C GLU A 7 -16.63 -9.90 53.90
N THR A 8 -15.78 -10.92 53.95
CA THR A 8 -14.33 -10.78 54.12
C THR A 8 -13.70 -10.04 52.94
N LYS A 9 -14.04 -10.43 51.71
CA LYS A 9 -13.57 -9.77 50.49
C LYS A 9 -13.93 -8.27 50.49
N ILE A 10 -15.19 -7.95 50.76
CA ILE A 10 -15.69 -6.57 50.83
C ILE A 10 -14.92 -5.76 51.88
N SER A 11 -14.72 -6.30 53.09
CA SER A 11 -13.97 -5.64 54.18
C SER A 11 -12.52 -5.32 53.75
N ILE A 12 -11.86 -6.21 53.01
CA ILE A 12 -10.51 -6.00 52.50
C ILE A 12 -10.52 -4.86 51.45
N VAL A 13 -11.43 -4.90 50.48
CA VAL A 13 -11.59 -3.87 49.43
C VAL A 13 -11.82 -2.50 50.05
N ASP A 14 -12.76 -2.39 51.04
CA ASP A 14 -13.08 -1.15 51.74
C ASP A 14 -11.87 -0.58 52.50
N ALA A 15 -11.10 -1.43 53.15
CA ALA A 15 -9.92 -0.98 53.88
C ALA A 15 -8.80 -0.50 52.93
N LEU A 16 -8.60 -1.16 51.77
CA LEU A 16 -7.65 -0.75 50.75
C LEU A 16 -8.06 0.56 50.08
N GLU A 17 -9.35 0.71 49.76
CA GLU A 17 -9.89 1.95 49.17
C GLU A 17 -9.76 3.12 50.12
N ARG A 18 -10.21 2.95 51.37
CA ARG A 18 -10.13 4.00 52.41
C ARG A 18 -8.73 4.48 52.67
N THR A 19 -7.73 3.57 52.62
CA THR A 19 -6.33 3.89 52.90
C THR A 19 -5.56 4.33 51.68
N GLY A 20 -6.04 4.06 50.45
CA GLY A 20 -5.33 4.27 49.20
C GLY A 20 -4.05 3.43 49.06
N ARG A 21 -3.97 2.31 49.74
CA ARG A 21 -2.77 1.44 49.80
C ARG A 21 -3.06 0.09 49.18
N LEU A 22 -2.04 -0.60 48.70
CA LEU A 22 -2.14 -1.96 48.17
C LEU A 22 -2.16 -3.04 49.30
N TYR A 23 -1.74 -2.67 50.49
CA TYR A 23 -1.69 -3.53 51.65
C TYR A 23 -2.13 -2.78 52.90
N VAL A 24 -3.01 -3.40 53.70
CA VAL A 24 -3.50 -2.85 54.96
C VAL A 24 -3.13 -3.75 56.14
N PRO A 25 -2.87 -3.20 57.34
CA PRO A 25 -2.60 -4.01 58.52
C PRO A 25 -3.80 -4.94 58.79
N LYS A 26 -3.54 -6.25 59.14
CA LYS A 26 -4.59 -7.22 59.44
C LYS A 26 -5.47 -6.74 60.58
N GLN A 27 -4.94 -6.00 61.56
CA GLN A 27 -5.64 -5.51 62.72
C GLN A 27 -6.80 -4.55 62.42
N ILE A 28 -6.81 -3.87 61.30
CA ILE A 28 -7.87 -2.92 60.92
C ILE A 28 -9.00 -3.58 60.11
N LEU A 29 -8.80 -4.86 59.77
CA LEU A 29 -9.80 -5.65 59.06
C LEU A 29 -10.70 -6.35 60.07
N HIS A 30 -12.00 -6.10 59.93
CA HIS A 30 -13.03 -6.83 60.69
C HIS A 30 -13.50 -8.00 59.82
N VAL A 31 -12.70 -9.08 59.79
CA VAL A 31 -12.94 -10.22 58.90
C VAL A 31 -13.01 -11.51 59.70
N ASP A 32 -13.80 -12.46 59.22
CA ASP A 32 -13.80 -13.81 59.71
C ASP A 32 -12.53 -14.55 59.30
N GLU A 33 -11.84 -15.19 60.24
CA GLU A 33 -10.59 -15.91 59.98
C GLU A 33 -10.77 -17.03 58.94
N ALA A 34 -11.87 -17.76 58.97
CA ALA A 34 -12.15 -18.84 58.01
C ALA A 34 -12.35 -18.29 56.58
N GLY A 35 -12.97 -17.12 56.45
CA GLY A 35 -13.12 -16.42 55.18
C GLY A 35 -11.74 -15.93 54.63
N LEU A 36 -10.89 -15.41 55.51
CA LEU A 36 -9.56 -14.95 55.14
C LEU A 36 -8.67 -16.14 54.74
N ASP A 37 -8.66 -17.23 55.51
CA ASP A 37 -7.90 -18.43 55.19
C ASP A 37 -8.30 -19.05 53.85
N TYR A 38 -9.60 -19.02 53.52
CA TYR A 38 -10.09 -19.46 52.23
C TYR A 38 -9.53 -18.59 51.09
N LEU A 39 -9.58 -17.26 51.20
CA LEU A 39 -9.07 -16.34 50.20
C LEU A 39 -7.55 -16.48 50.02
N ILE A 40 -6.80 -16.78 51.07
CA ILE A 40 -5.36 -17.05 51.02
C ILE A 40 -5.11 -18.38 50.32
N SER A 41 -5.80 -19.44 50.69
CA SER A 41 -5.65 -20.77 50.10
C SER A 41 -6.05 -20.81 48.62
N SER A 42 -6.95 -19.91 48.21
CA SER A 42 -7.36 -19.72 46.81
C SER A 42 -6.43 -18.78 46.04
N GLU A 43 -5.31 -18.35 46.62
CA GLU A 43 -4.33 -17.44 46.01
C GLU A 43 -4.92 -16.09 45.54
N ILE A 44 -6.02 -15.64 46.13
CA ILE A 44 -6.66 -14.35 45.83
C ILE A 44 -6.05 -13.25 46.72
N VAL A 45 -5.77 -13.58 48.00
CA VAL A 45 -5.24 -12.66 49.01
C VAL A 45 -3.90 -13.17 49.52
N ILE A 46 -3.01 -12.24 49.85
CA ILE A 46 -1.69 -12.54 50.43
C ILE A 46 -1.50 -11.75 51.73
N ILE A 47 -0.83 -12.39 52.70
CA ILE A 47 -0.36 -11.73 53.91
C ILE A 47 1.15 -11.58 53.86
N GLN A 48 1.63 -10.34 53.91
CA GLN A 48 3.05 -10.02 53.98
C GLN A 48 3.33 -9.05 55.12
N ASN A 49 4.21 -9.41 56.04
CA ASN A 49 4.56 -8.58 57.22
C ASN A 49 3.33 -8.09 58.00
N ASN A 50 2.39 -8.99 58.31
CA ASN A 50 1.12 -8.73 58.99
C ASN A 50 0.21 -7.70 58.26
N ARG A 51 0.38 -7.56 56.96
CA ARG A 51 -0.46 -6.76 56.06
C ARG A 51 -1.14 -7.64 55.03
N VAL A 52 -2.39 -7.36 54.78
CA VAL A 52 -3.26 -8.08 53.85
C VAL A 52 -3.43 -7.26 52.58
N GLY A 53 -3.31 -7.92 51.46
CA GLY A 53 -3.56 -7.35 50.13
C GLY A 53 -3.93 -8.42 49.13
N PHE A 54 -4.34 -8.04 47.94
CA PHE A 54 -4.57 -8.98 46.84
C PHE A 54 -3.24 -9.43 46.23
N VAL A 55 -3.18 -10.68 45.75
CA VAL A 55 -1.98 -11.27 45.13
C VAL A 55 -1.58 -10.46 43.88
N HIS A 56 -2.56 -10.03 43.09
CA HIS A 56 -2.37 -9.16 41.90
C HIS A 56 -3.25 -7.93 41.99
N GLN A 57 -2.71 -6.79 41.56
CA GLN A 57 -3.47 -5.55 41.53
C GLN A 57 -4.72 -5.64 40.66
N SER A 58 -4.68 -6.41 39.57
CA SER A 58 -5.85 -6.63 38.71
C SER A 58 -7.05 -7.24 39.42
N ILE A 59 -6.81 -8.04 40.44
CA ILE A 59 -7.88 -8.59 41.28
C ILE A 59 -8.54 -7.48 42.13
N LEU A 60 -7.73 -6.61 42.71
CA LEU A 60 -8.22 -5.42 43.42
C LEU A 60 -9.00 -4.52 42.44
N ASP A 61 -8.46 -4.23 41.28
CA ASP A 61 -9.10 -3.35 40.30
C ASP A 61 -10.43 -3.92 39.82
N TYR A 62 -10.53 -5.23 39.64
CA TYR A 62 -11.79 -5.92 39.34
C TYR A 62 -12.81 -5.74 40.46
N PHE A 63 -12.46 -5.99 41.73
CA PHE A 63 -13.40 -5.83 42.85
C PHE A 63 -13.78 -4.37 43.05
N MET A 64 -12.88 -3.43 42.81
CA MET A 64 -13.19 -1.99 42.82
C MET A 64 -14.17 -1.61 41.71
N SER A 65 -14.02 -2.17 40.53
CA SER A 65 -14.96 -1.94 39.42
C SER A 65 -16.35 -2.51 39.72
N GLN A 66 -16.43 -3.70 40.36
CA GLN A 66 -17.70 -4.26 40.81
C GLN A 66 -18.39 -3.37 41.87
N ARG A 67 -17.61 -2.80 42.79
CA ARG A 67 -18.16 -1.85 43.76
C ARG A 67 -18.63 -0.55 43.12
N MET A 68 -17.97 -0.10 42.07
CA MET A 68 -18.47 1.04 41.28
C MET A 68 -19.81 0.73 40.63
N MET A 69 -20.01 -0.51 40.14
CA MET A 69 -21.31 -0.96 39.64
C MET A 69 -22.38 -0.98 40.74
N GLU A 70 -22.06 -1.50 41.94
CA GLU A 70 -22.98 -1.49 43.09
C GLU A 70 -23.38 -0.04 43.43
N ASN A 71 -22.40 0.87 43.54
CA ASN A 71 -22.66 2.29 43.83
C ASN A 71 -23.53 2.95 42.72
N TYR A 72 -23.35 2.55 41.46
CA TYR A 72 -24.21 3.01 40.37
C TYR A 72 -25.66 2.55 40.57
N PHE A 73 -25.89 1.26 40.88
CA PHE A 73 -27.22 0.74 41.12
C PHE A 73 -27.87 1.33 42.38
N ASP A 74 -27.06 1.78 43.37
CA ASP A 74 -27.52 2.53 44.53
C ASP A 74 -27.84 4.02 44.21
N GLY A 75 -27.72 4.44 42.95
CA GLY A 75 -28.08 5.78 42.46
C GLY A 75 -27.04 6.86 42.78
N GLN A 76 -25.78 6.49 43.01
CA GLN A 76 -24.71 7.48 43.17
C GLN A 76 -24.34 8.16 41.87
N THR A 77 -24.00 9.44 41.93
CA THR A 77 -23.51 10.22 40.81
C THR A 77 -22.12 9.76 40.33
N MET A 78 -21.78 10.02 39.09
CA MET A 78 -20.47 9.66 38.53
C MET A 78 -19.29 10.27 39.32
N GLU A 79 -19.43 11.49 39.82
CA GLU A 79 -18.41 12.11 40.67
C GLU A 79 -18.19 11.33 41.99
N ASN A 80 -19.27 10.86 42.63
CA ASN A 80 -19.17 10.06 43.84
C ASN A 80 -18.56 8.69 43.61
N ILE A 81 -18.92 8.05 42.50
CA ILE A 81 -18.37 6.74 42.07
C ILE A 81 -16.86 6.84 41.77
N ILE A 82 -16.43 7.86 41.07
CA ILE A 82 -14.99 8.09 40.75
C ILE A 82 -14.23 8.54 42.00
N GLY A 83 -14.86 9.35 42.84
CA GLY A 83 -14.29 9.93 44.03
C GLY A 83 -13.54 11.23 43.84
N GLU A 84 -13.04 11.80 44.93
CA GLU A 84 -12.38 13.10 44.98
C GLU A 84 -11.24 13.22 43.95
N LYS A 85 -11.11 14.40 43.37
CA LYS A 85 -10.10 14.72 42.34
C LYS A 85 -8.65 14.39 42.75
N CYS A 86 -8.31 14.54 44.05
CA CYS A 86 -6.98 14.18 44.58
C CYS A 86 -6.73 12.66 44.63
N ARG A 87 -7.77 11.84 44.64
CA ARG A 87 -7.69 10.36 44.65
C ARG A 87 -7.76 9.74 43.26
N GLN A 88 -8.00 10.52 42.22
CA GLN A 88 -8.03 10.02 40.86
C GLN A 88 -6.59 9.79 40.34
N THR A 89 -6.05 8.62 40.73
CA THR A 89 -4.71 8.12 40.34
C THR A 89 -4.78 7.34 39.03
N PRO A 90 -3.63 6.98 38.40
CA PRO A 90 -3.63 6.05 37.24
C PRO A 90 -4.31 4.72 37.53
N GLY A 91 -4.19 4.18 38.75
CA GLY A 91 -4.92 2.97 39.16
C GLY A 91 -6.44 3.20 39.17
N ARG A 92 -6.89 4.35 39.70
CA ARG A 92 -8.31 4.70 39.67
C ARG A 92 -8.86 4.83 38.26
N ARG A 93 -8.07 5.41 37.36
CA ARG A 93 -8.41 5.47 35.93
C ARG A 93 -8.68 4.08 35.35
N TYR A 94 -7.85 3.10 35.67
CA TYR A 94 -8.02 1.73 35.19
C TYR A 94 -9.28 1.06 35.78
N GLN A 95 -9.57 1.29 37.06
CA GLN A 95 -10.81 0.83 37.70
C GLN A 95 -12.06 1.44 37.04
N VAL A 96 -12.03 2.73 36.74
CA VAL A 96 -13.09 3.44 35.99
C VAL A 96 -13.24 2.85 34.56
N GLN A 97 -12.16 2.47 33.93
CA GLN A 97 -12.21 1.81 32.63
C GLN A 97 -12.96 0.48 32.71
N MET A 98 -12.61 -0.38 33.66
CA MET A 98 -13.29 -1.66 33.86
C MET A 98 -14.77 -1.46 34.23
N PHE A 99 -15.06 -0.47 35.05
CA PHE A 99 -16.45 -0.13 35.44
C PHE A 99 -17.26 0.29 34.21
N LEU A 100 -16.76 1.21 33.39
CA LEU A 100 -17.45 1.69 32.21
C LEU A 100 -17.58 0.62 31.11
N GLN A 101 -16.61 -0.30 31.00
CA GLN A 101 -16.74 -1.47 30.12
C GLN A 101 -17.86 -2.42 30.57
N ASN A 102 -17.92 -2.73 31.87
CA ASN A 102 -19.00 -3.54 32.43
C ASN A 102 -20.37 -2.86 32.26
N LEU A 103 -20.42 -1.53 32.43
CA LEU A 103 -21.65 -0.78 32.25
C LEU A 103 -22.11 -0.77 30.78
N LEU A 104 -21.19 -0.63 29.84
CA LEU A 104 -21.49 -0.73 28.40
C LEU A 104 -22.07 -2.11 28.03
N GLU A 105 -21.51 -3.19 28.61
CA GLU A 105 -22.04 -4.55 28.41
C GLU A 105 -23.42 -4.74 29.06
N TYR A 106 -23.72 -4.03 30.16
CA TYR A 106 -25.00 -4.07 30.83
C TYR A 106 -26.07 -3.25 30.13
N ASP A 107 -25.80 -1.98 29.86
CA ASP A 107 -26.67 -1.02 29.15
C ASP A 107 -25.90 0.12 28.55
N SER A 108 -25.95 0.23 27.24
CA SER A 108 -25.26 1.29 26.49
C SER A 108 -25.83 2.68 26.72
N GLY A 109 -27.13 2.80 26.97
CA GLY A 109 -27.80 4.05 27.32
C GLY A 109 -27.30 4.63 28.63
N ASP A 110 -27.17 3.79 29.65
CA ASP A 110 -26.59 4.15 30.95
C ASP A 110 -25.13 4.51 30.85
N PHE A 111 -24.34 3.77 30.03
CA PHE A 111 -22.96 4.08 29.72
C PHE A 111 -22.83 5.47 29.09
N ILE A 112 -23.67 5.81 28.13
CA ILE A 112 -23.69 7.12 27.49
C ILE A 112 -24.10 8.23 28.46
N LEU A 113 -25.11 7.98 29.29
CA LEU A 113 -25.60 8.95 30.30
C LEU A 113 -24.48 9.33 31.27
N LEU A 114 -23.84 8.33 31.87
CA LEU A 114 -22.74 8.55 32.81
C LEU A 114 -21.50 9.14 32.12
N GLY A 115 -21.24 8.75 30.90
CA GLY A 115 -20.18 9.36 30.08
C GLY A 115 -20.38 10.86 29.89
N LYS A 116 -21.60 11.30 29.57
CA LYS A 116 -21.95 12.73 29.49
C LYS A 116 -21.72 13.47 30.80
N GLU A 117 -22.20 12.91 31.92
CA GLU A 117 -21.94 13.48 33.25
C GLU A 117 -20.44 13.61 33.52
N MET A 118 -19.66 12.58 33.20
CA MET A 118 -18.21 12.58 33.37
C MET A 118 -17.53 13.68 32.54
N LEU A 119 -17.94 13.86 31.27
CA LEU A 119 -17.31 14.83 30.37
C LEU A 119 -17.50 16.28 30.81
N VAL A 120 -18.67 16.64 31.37
CA VAL A 120 -18.97 18.01 31.78
C VAL A 120 -18.49 18.34 33.19
N SER A 121 -18.22 17.34 34.05
CA SER A 121 -17.80 17.57 35.45
C SER A 121 -16.42 18.21 35.56
N ASP A 122 -16.30 19.30 36.31
CA ASP A 122 -15.02 19.91 36.66
C ASP A 122 -14.25 19.14 37.74
N ASN A 123 -14.91 18.24 38.46
CA ASN A 123 -14.31 17.43 39.53
C ASN A 123 -13.60 16.18 39.01
N ILE A 124 -13.80 15.81 37.76
CA ILE A 124 -13.13 14.68 37.12
C ILE A 124 -11.95 15.12 36.30
N ARG A 125 -10.78 14.51 36.54
CA ARG A 125 -9.55 14.81 35.81
C ARG A 125 -9.66 14.41 34.34
N TYR A 126 -9.05 15.21 33.46
CA TYR A 126 -9.09 14.98 32.02
C TYR A 126 -8.68 13.56 31.60
N TYR A 127 -7.58 13.01 32.14
CA TYR A 127 -7.12 11.67 31.76
C TYR A 127 -8.06 10.54 32.22
N VAL A 128 -8.96 10.80 33.19
CA VAL A 128 -10.04 9.88 33.58
C VAL A 128 -11.20 10.02 32.60
N LYS A 129 -11.58 11.25 32.22
CA LYS A 129 -12.59 11.51 31.18
C LYS A 129 -12.22 10.85 29.85
N TYR A 130 -10.92 10.79 29.53
CA TYR A 130 -10.40 10.22 28.28
C TYR A 130 -10.75 8.74 28.15
N VAL A 131 -10.94 8.04 29.24
CA VAL A 131 -11.37 6.60 29.26
C VAL A 131 -12.65 6.41 28.48
N PHE A 132 -13.62 7.32 28.62
CA PHE A 132 -14.89 7.23 27.90
C PHE A 132 -14.68 7.25 26.37
N TYR A 133 -13.82 8.12 25.85
CA TYR A 133 -13.49 8.15 24.43
C TYR A 133 -12.74 6.89 23.97
N GLU A 134 -11.84 6.36 24.81
CA GLU A 134 -11.13 5.13 24.49
C GLU A 134 -12.07 3.95 24.35
N ILE A 135 -13.04 3.82 25.25
CA ILE A 135 -14.04 2.75 25.20
C ILE A 135 -14.92 2.93 23.97
N LEU A 136 -15.48 4.12 23.75
CA LEU A 136 -16.25 4.43 22.53
C LEU A 136 -15.47 4.04 21.28
N GLY A 137 -14.19 4.42 21.20
CA GLY A 137 -13.34 4.11 20.06
C GLY A 137 -13.05 2.62 19.85
N GLN A 138 -13.26 1.77 20.86
CA GLN A 138 -13.05 0.31 20.78
C GLN A 138 -14.30 -0.46 20.37
N ILE A 139 -15.48 0.15 20.40
CA ILE A 139 -16.74 -0.49 20.01
C ILE A 139 -16.68 -0.81 18.51
N GLN A 140 -16.80 -2.11 18.16
CA GLN A 140 -16.76 -2.56 16.77
C GLN A 140 -18.13 -2.40 16.10
N GLU A 141 -19.20 -2.69 16.83
CA GLU A 141 -20.58 -2.61 16.36
C GLU A 141 -21.35 -1.67 17.31
N PRO A 142 -21.29 -0.34 17.09
CA PRO A 142 -22.02 0.62 17.90
C PRO A 142 -23.54 0.43 17.73
N ASP A 143 -24.25 0.38 18.84
CA ASP A 143 -25.72 0.34 18.86
C ASP A 143 -26.35 1.73 18.65
N ASP A 144 -27.68 1.77 18.61
CA ASP A 144 -28.43 3.00 18.35
C ASP A 144 -28.15 4.11 19.39
N ASN A 145 -27.93 3.78 20.65
CA ASN A 145 -27.64 4.75 21.71
C ASN A 145 -26.27 5.42 21.49
N VAL A 146 -25.26 4.59 21.19
CA VAL A 146 -23.91 5.07 20.91
C VAL A 146 -23.90 5.89 19.61
N MET A 147 -24.59 5.41 18.56
CA MET A 147 -24.69 6.09 17.28
C MET A 147 -25.37 7.46 17.44
N GLN A 148 -26.50 7.52 18.11
CA GLN A 148 -27.24 8.76 18.34
C GLN A 148 -26.39 9.75 19.16
N PHE A 149 -25.67 9.25 20.19
CA PHE A 149 -24.76 10.09 20.95
C PHE A 149 -23.68 10.73 20.08
N ILE A 150 -23.06 9.95 19.19
CA ILE A 150 -22.01 10.44 18.29
C ILE A 150 -22.57 11.52 17.34
N ILE A 151 -23.70 11.25 16.69
CA ILE A 151 -24.33 12.18 15.74
C ILE A 151 -24.71 13.51 16.43
N ASP A 152 -25.35 13.42 17.57
CA ASP A 152 -25.81 14.61 18.30
C ASP A 152 -24.69 15.47 18.89
N ASN A 153 -23.50 14.88 19.07
CA ASN A 153 -22.44 15.50 19.86
C ASN A 153 -21.10 15.70 19.12
N CYS A 154 -20.95 15.19 17.90
CA CYS A 154 -19.71 15.42 17.12
C CYS A 154 -19.44 16.89 16.80
N GLU A 155 -20.46 17.74 16.85
CA GLU A 155 -20.34 19.20 16.68
C GLU A 155 -20.38 19.98 18.01
N ASN A 156 -20.40 19.29 19.15
CA ASN A 156 -20.45 19.94 20.45
C ASN A 156 -19.17 20.77 20.70
N GLU A 157 -19.31 22.02 21.13
CA GLU A 157 -18.20 22.93 21.36
C GLU A 157 -17.20 22.46 22.42
N ILE A 158 -17.66 21.69 23.43
CA ILE A 158 -16.82 21.27 24.55
C ILE A 158 -16.04 20.01 24.21
N TYR A 159 -16.67 19.02 23.60
CA TYR A 159 -16.07 17.70 23.40
C TYR A 159 -16.21 17.10 21.99
N GLY A 160 -16.86 17.80 21.07
CA GLY A 160 -17.03 17.32 19.69
C GLY A 160 -15.70 17.10 18.97
N ASN A 161 -14.75 17.99 19.11
CA ASN A 161 -13.41 17.80 18.56
C ASN A 161 -12.70 16.53 19.10
N TYR A 162 -12.95 16.16 20.35
CA TYR A 162 -12.40 14.93 20.93
C TYR A 162 -13.09 13.69 20.36
N LEU A 163 -14.40 13.74 20.16
CA LEU A 163 -15.14 12.69 19.48
C LEU A 163 -14.63 12.48 18.05
N LEU A 164 -14.52 13.54 17.28
CA LEU A 164 -14.00 13.48 15.91
C LEU A 164 -12.60 12.85 15.85
N ASN A 165 -11.66 13.34 16.67
CA ASN A 165 -10.26 12.95 16.56
C ASN A 165 -9.92 11.64 17.28
N ASN A 166 -10.62 11.27 18.35
CA ASN A 166 -10.25 10.11 19.16
C ASN A 166 -11.22 8.93 19.04
N VAL A 167 -12.45 9.17 18.58
CA VAL A 167 -13.46 8.13 18.44
C VAL A 167 -13.74 7.83 16.98
N ILE A 168 -13.95 8.84 16.13
CA ILE A 168 -14.40 8.65 14.74
C ILE A 168 -13.22 8.48 13.78
N PHE A 169 -12.18 9.32 13.94
CA PHE A 169 -11.03 9.31 13.05
C PHE A 169 -10.34 7.94 12.99
N MET A 170 -10.03 7.45 11.78
CA MET A 170 -9.44 6.14 11.47
C MET A 170 -10.34 4.93 11.79
N ARG A 171 -11.60 5.11 12.15
CA ARG A 171 -12.53 4.03 12.50
C ARG A 171 -13.66 3.92 11.50
N LYS A 172 -13.53 2.94 10.62
CA LYS A 172 -14.44 2.69 9.51
C LYS A 172 -15.90 2.55 9.96
N GLN A 173 -16.16 1.85 11.08
CA GLN A 173 -17.52 1.63 11.60
C GLN A 173 -18.25 2.96 11.85
N TYR A 174 -17.60 3.93 12.49
CA TYR A 174 -18.24 5.23 12.77
C TYR A 174 -18.44 6.08 11.51
N ILE A 175 -17.47 6.07 10.61
CA ILE A 175 -17.57 6.81 9.34
C ILE A 175 -18.70 6.22 8.47
N THR A 176 -18.85 4.89 8.46
CA THR A 176 -19.95 4.20 7.78
C THR A 176 -21.32 4.62 8.35
N ILE A 177 -21.42 4.74 9.69
CA ILE A 177 -22.65 5.20 10.35
C ILE A 177 -22.97 6.64 9.94
N LEU A 178 -22.01 7.57 10.02
CA LEU A 178 -22.20 8.96 9.63
C LEU A 178 -22.63 9.09 8.16
N ARG A 179 -22.06 8.25 7.29
CA ARG A 179 -22.47 8.18 5.88
C ARG A 179 -23.92 7.69 5.74
N ASN A 180 -24.26 6.57 6.39
CA ASN A 180 -25.58 5.95 6.24
C ASN A 180 -26.72 6.78 6.84
N GLN A 181 -26.40 7.70 7.75
CA GLN A 181 -27.32 8.68 8.33
C GLN A 181 -27.28 10.04 7.61
N ASP A 182 -26.69 10.09 6.41
CA ASP A 182 -26.55 11.30 5.58
C ASP A 182 -25.77 12.44 6.23
N VAL A 183 -25.09 12.22 7.37
CA VAL A 183 -24.32 13.27 8.07
C VAL A 183 -23.13 13.72 7.23
N LEU A 184 -22.45 12.78 6.54
CA LEU A 184 -21.34 13.15 5.63
C LEU A 184 -21.83 13.99 4.45
N GLU A 185 -23.02 13.69 3.91
CA GLU A 185 -23.64 14.46 2.83
C GLU A 185 -23.99 15.88 3.28
N GLN A 186 -24.58 16.01 4.47
CA GLN A 186 -24.87 17.29 5.09
C GLN A 186 -23.58 18.10 5.31
N TRP A 187 -22.54 17.51 5.92
CA TRP A 187 -21.27 18.20 6.15
C TRP A 187 -20.55 18.58 4.87
N TYR A 188 -20.63 17.76 3.82
CA TYR A 188 -20.06 18.11 2.53
C TYR A 188 -20.78 19.31 1.88
N SER A 189 -22.08 19.49 2.12
CA SER A 189 -22.82 20.65 1.62
C SER A 189 -22.47 21.96 2.33
N GLU A 190 -21.87 21.89 3.53
CA GLU A 190 -21.44 23.02 4.34
C GLU A 190 -19.94 23.30 4.11
N GLU A 191 -19.58 24.43 3.49
CA GLU A 191 -18.19 24.71 3.09
C GLU A 191 -17.18 24.63 4.27
N GLU A 192 -17.60 25.05 5.47
CA GLU A 192 -16.77 25.01 6.69
C GLU A 192 -16.48 23.58 7.17
N LYS A 193 -17.36 22.61 6.85
CA LYS A 193 -17.27 21.23 7.31
C LYS A 193 -16.69 20.27 6.28
N LYS A 194 -16.58 20.67 5.02
CA LYS A 194 -15.99 19.83 3.96
C LYS A 194 -14.64 19.24 4.36
N SER A 195 -13.81 20.02 5.03
CA SER A 195 -12.50 19.56 5.49
C SER A 195 -12.57 18.37 6.46
N ILE A 196 -13.65 18.28 7.26
CA ILE A 196 -13.89 17.16 8.17
C ILE A 196 -14.15 15.90 7.33
N VAL A 197 -15.03 15.98 6.32
CA VAL A 197 -15.37 14.87 5.43
C VAL A 197 -14.12 14.35 4.72
N PHE A 198 -13.30 15.22 4.12
CA PHE A 198 -12.05 14.84 3.47
C PHE A 198 -11.09 14.14 4.43
N ASN A 199 -10.93 14.67 5.64
CA ASN A 199 -10.04 14.08 6.65
C ASN A 199 -10.54 12.70 7.10
N LEU A 200 -11.84 12.52 7.29
CA LEU A 200 -12.43 11.24 7.67
C LEU A 200 -12.22 10.20 6.57
N LEU A 201 -12.55 10.50 5.31
CA LEU A 201 -12.33 9.60 4.18
C LEU A 201 -10.85 9.26 4.01
N THR A 202 -9.96 10.25 4.09
CA THR A 202 -8.52 10.03 4.03
C THR A 202 -8.03 9.10 5.14
N SER A 203 -8.58 9.22 6.34
CA SER A 203 -8.18 8.40 7.49
C SER A 203 -8.47 6.91 7.33
N ILE A 204 -9.45 6.55 6.49
CA ILE A 204 -9.85 5.18 6.19
C ILE A 204 -9.52 4.75 4.76
N ALA A 205 -8.75 5.56 4.04
CA ALA A 205 -8.55 5.43 2.59
C ALA A 205 -8.30 4.01 2.07
N PRO A 206 -7.42 3.17 2.70
CA PRO A 206 -7.22 1.78 2.24
C PRO A 206 -8.44 0.86 2.46
N LYS A 207 -9.41 1.30 3.27
CA LYS A 207 -10.59 0.52 3.69
C LYS A 207 -11.90 1.10 3.16
N LEU A 208 -11.83 1.97 2.17
CA LEU A 208 -13.03 2.50 1.50
C LEU A 208 -13.84 1.36 0.90
N ASP A 209 -15.15 1.35 1.16
CA ASP A 209 -16.08 0.40 0.57
C ASP A 209 -16.79 0.98 -0.67
N ILE A 210 -17.66 0.20 -1.28
CA ILE A 210 -18.36 0.57 -2.52
C ILE A 210 -19.24 1.83 -2.32
N GLU A 211 -19.83 1.99 -1.14
CA GLU A 211 -20.66 3.16 -0.83
C GLU A 211 -19.83 4.41 -0.59
N ASP A 212 -18.64 4.31 0.06
CA ASP A 212 -17.70 5.43 0.18
C ASP A 212 -17.21 5.88 -1.21
N ILE A 213 -16.87 4.91 -2.04
CA ILE A 213 -16.46 5.16 -3.43
C ILE A 213 -17.59 5.83 -4.20
N SER A 214 -18.84 5.40 -4.00
CA SER A 214 -20.02 5.99 -4.62
C SER A 214 -20.23 7.42 -4.13
N PHE A 215 -20.03 7.70 -2.85
CA PHE A 215 -20.05 9.05 -2.30
C PHE A 215 -19.00 9.93 -2.99
N ILE A 216 -17.73 9.49 -3.04
CA ILE A 216 -16.65 10.23 -3.71
C ILE A 216 -17.00 10.49 -5.18
N LYS A 217 -17.47 9.47 -5.93
CA LYS A 217 -17.82 9.60 -7.34
C LYS A 217 -18.96 10.59 -7.61
N ARG A 218 -19.94 10.71 -6.69
CA ARG A 218 -21.03 11.69 -6.83
C ARG A 218 -20.54 13.14 -6.76
N HIS A 219 -19.51 13.38 -5.98
CA HIS A 219 -18.98 14.73 -5.70
C HIS A 219 -17.72 15.08 -6.49
N ALA A 220 -17.02 14.07 -7.03
CA ALA A 220 -15.82 14.26 -7.82
C ALA A 220 -16.09 14.94 -9.18
N PHE A 221 -15.04 15.60 -9.69
CA PHE A 221 -14.96 16.22 -11.02
C PHE A 221 -15.91 17.42 -11.24
N SER A 222 -16.52 17.92 -10.18
CA SER A 222 -17.31 19.15 -10.22
C SER A 222 -16.49 20.39 -9.80
N ASN A 223 -15.53 20.22 -8.91
CA ASN A 223 -14.67 21.27 -8.37
C ASN A 223 -13.25 20.76 -8.15
N LYS A 224 -12.27 21.35 -8.86
CA LYS A 224 -10.85 20.96 -8.78
C LYS A 224 -10.28 21.01 -7.35
N ASN A 225 -10.70 21.96 -6.51
CA ASN A 225 -10.19 22.06 -5.14
C ASN A 225 -10.64 20.87 -4.30
N ASP A 226 -11.90 20.47 -4.43
CA ASP A 226 -12.44 19.30 -3.75
C ASP A 226 -11.78 18.01 -4.26
N ASP A 227 -11.56 17.89 -5.59
CA ASP A 227 -10.85 16.76 -6.18
C ASP A 227 -9.44 16.59 -5.64
N VAL A 228 -8.70 17.69 -5.45
CA VAL A 228 -7.37 17.67 -4.82
C VAL A 228 -7.44 17.14 -3.38
N GLN A 229 -8.50 17.44 -2.65
CA GLN A 229 -8.69 16.88 -1.30
C GLN A 229 -9.02 15.39 -1.36
N PHE A 230 -9.91 14.96 -2.26
CA PHE A 230 -10.20 13.52 -2.47
C PHE A 230 -8.95 12.74 -2.89
N MET A 231 -8.08 13.33 -3.70
CA MET A 231 -6.83 12.65 -4.09
C MET A 231 -5.89 12.34 -2.93
N ARG A 232 -6.01 13.01 -1.78
CA ARG A 232 -5.27 12.65 -0.56
C ARG A 232 -5.60 11.24 -0.06
N CYS A 233 -6.80 10.73 -0.36
CA CYS A 233 -7.15 9.33 -0.09
C CYS A 233 -6.25 8.34 -0.82
N PHE A 234 -5.53 8.75 -1.85
CA PHE A 234 -4.66 7.90 -2.67
C PHE A 234 -3.16 8.01 -2.35
N LEU A 235 -2.78 8.71 -1.29
CA LEU A 235 -1.38 8.87 -0.87
C LEU A 235 -0.84 7.71 -0.01
N HIS A 236 -1.64 6.66 0.20
CA HIS A 236 -1.23 5.47 0.92
C HIS A 236 -0.61 4.40 -0.01
N ASP A 237 -0.09 3.34 0.58
CA ASP A 237 0.45 2.19 -0.15
C ASP A 237 -0.64 1.47 -0.94
N ILE A 238 -0.49 1.42 -2.26
CA ILE A 238 -1.43 0.78 -3.20
C ILE A 238 -1.65 -0.71 -2.88
N THR A 239 -0.69 -1.39 -2.25
CA THR A 239 -0.82 -2.80 -1.91
C THR A 239 -1.87 -3.08 -0.83
N GLN A 240 -2.38 -2.05 -0.17
CA GLN A 240 -3.36 -2.18 0.91
C GLN A 240 -4.79 -1.92 0.46
N GLU A 241 -5.00 -1.41 -0.75
CA GLU A 241 -6.31 -1.02 -1.24
C GLU A 241 -7.06 -2.16 -1.96
N SER A 242 -8.40 -2.05 -1.99
CA SER A 242 -9.26 -2.93 -2.79
C SER A 242 -9.14 -2.64 -4.29
N GLU A 243 -9.74 -3.50 -5.13
CA GLU A 243 -9.79 -3.25 -6.58
C GLU A 243 -10.61 -2.00 -6.91
N GLU A 244 -11.70 -1.79 -6.20
CA GLU A 244 -12.59 -0.64 -6.40
C GLU A 244 -11.89 0.68 -6.05
N VAL A 245 -11.07 0.71 -5.01
CA VAL A 245 -10.25 1.88 -4.64
C VAL A 245 -9.18 2.13 -5.70
N PHE A 246 -8.55 1.08 -6.21
CA PHE A 246 -7.57 1.20 -7.29
C PHE A 246 -8.22 1.76 -8.57
N GLU A 247 -9.41 1.28 -8.95
CA GLU A 247 -10.15 1.82 -10.09
C GLU A 247 -10.48 3.31 -9.90
N LEU A 248 -10.93 3.69 -8.71
CA LEU A 248 -11.20 5.10 -8.41
C LEU A 248 -9.93 5.95 -8.49
N ARG A 249 -8.80 5.46 -7.97
CA ARG A 249 -7.48 6.07 -8.10
C ARG A 249 -7.12 6.31 -9.56
N MET A 250 -7.29 5.31 -10.41
CA MET A 250 -6.97 5.44 -11.83
C MET A 250 -7.85 6.48 -12.54
N ILE A 251 -9.13 6.57 -12.19
CA ILE A 251 -10.03 7.61 -12.72
C ILE A 251 -9.53 9.00 -12.34
N PHE A 252 -9.11 9.21 -11.09
CA PHE A 252 -8.53 10.49 -10.67
C PHE A 252 -7.22 10.81 -11.39
N TYR A 253 -6.35 9.82 -11.60
CA TYR A 253 -5.09 10.01 -12.34
C TYR A 253 -5.31 10.32 -13.82
N GLU A 254 -6.36 9.77 -14.43
CA GLU A 254 -6.75 10.13 -15.80
C GLU A 254 -7.16 11.59 -15.93
N HIS A 255 -7.82 12.15 -14.91
CA HIS A 255 -8.20 13.56 -14.87
C HIS A 255 -7.03 14.49 -14.46
N TYR A 256 -6.17 14.02 -13.56
CA TYR A 256 -5.08 14.79 -12.97
C TYR A 256 -3.76 14.02 -12.99
N PRO A 257 -3.16 13.78 -14.17
CA PRO A 257 -1.96 12.94 -14.31
C PRO A 257 -0.77 13.40 -13.47
N GLU A 258 -0.67 14.70 -13.19
CA GLU A 258 0.41 15.30 -12.41
C GLU A 258 0.51 14.78 -10.98
N TYR A 259 -0.59 14.26 -10.40
CA TYR A 259 -0.61 13.73 -9.03
C TYR A 259 -0.19 12.27 -8.95
N ALA A 260 -0.17 11.54 -10.06
CA ALA A 260 0.26 10.14 -10.08
C ALA A 260 1.74 9.94 -9.70
N LYS A 261 2.56 11.01 -9.71
CA LYS A 261 3.98 11.00 -9.30
C LYS A 261 4.19 11.01 -7.78
N GLU A 262 3.16 11.32 -6.99
CA GLU A 262 3.27 11.52 -5.55
C GLU A 262 3.12 10.23 -4.74
N VAL A 263 2.81 9.13 -5.40
CA VAL A 263 2.55 7.85 -4.75
C VAL A 263 3.84 7.08 -4.53
N TYR A 264 4.04 6.61 -3.30
CA TYR A 264 5.10 5.64 -2.99
C TYR A 264 4.70 4.24 -3.45
N ILE A 265 5.50 3.61 -4.30
CA ILE A 265 5.24 2.26 -4.79
C ILE A 265 6.54 1.46 -4.82
N ASP A 266 6.54 0.35 -4.12
CA ASP A 266 7.47 -0.73 -4.38
C ASP A 266 6.93 -1.57 -5.54
N ILE A 267 7.40 -1.27 -6.75
CA ILE A 267 6.90 -1.89 -7.99
C ILE A 267 7.11 -3.40 -7.98
N LYS A 268 8.22 -3.89 -7.44
CA LYS A 268 8.48 -5.34 -7.36
C LYS A 268 7.51 -6.03 -6.44
N THR A 269 7.30 -5.50 -5.23
CA THR A 269 6.31 -6.06 -4.30
C THR A 269 4.90 -6.01 -4.89
N MET A 270 4.56 -4.91 -5.54
CA MET A 270 3.27 -4.75 -6.20
C MET A 270 3.13 -5.72 -7.40
N MET A 271 4.18 -5.90 -8.21
CA MET A 271 4.16 -6.82 -9.34
C MET A 271 3.99 -8.29 -8.90
N ASN A 272 4.50 -8.66 -7.74
CA ASN A 272 4.33 -10.02 -7.20
C ASN A 272 2.96 -10.29 -6.55
N LYS A 273 2.20 -9.24 -6.22
CA LYS A 273 0.90 -9.37 -5.55
C LYS A 273 -0.28 -8.98 -6.42
N PHE A 274 -0.09 -8.00 -7.30
CA PHE A 274 -1.13 -7.35 -8.10
C PHE A 274 -0.62 -7.04 -9.49
N GLU A 275 -0.26 -8.07 -10.25
CA GLU A 275 0.43 -7.94 -11.55
C GLU A 275 -0.35 -7.04 -12.52
N ARG A 276 -1.66 -7.24 -12.65
CA ARG A 276 -2.48 -6.46 -13.60
C ARG A 276 -2.57 -4.99 -13.19
N ARG A 277 -2.72 -4.69 -11.90
CA ARG A 277 -2.72 -3.31 -11.40
C ARG A 277 -1.39 -2.63 -11.66
N THR A 278 -0.28 -3.35 -11.42
CA THR A 278 1.07 -2.83 -11.64
C THR A 278 1.28 -2.49 -13.09
N ILE A 279 0.96 -3.40 -14.00
CA ILE A 279 1.10 -3.16 -15.44
C ILE A 279 0.26 -1.96 -15.87
N ARG A 280 -0.98 -1.87 -15.42
CA ARG A 280 -1.87 -0.76 -15.76
C ARG A 280 -1.36 0.59 -15.25
N LEU A 281 -0.86 0.65 -14.01
CA LEU A 281 -0.27 1.86 -13.44
C LEU A 281 1.00 2.28 -14.19
N VAL A 282 1.88 1.33 -14.47
CA VAL A 282 3.13 1.56 -15.19
C VAL A 282 2.84 2.00 -16.62
N SER A 283 1.89 1.38 -17.30
CA SER A 283 1.40 1.79 -18.62
C SER A 283 0.91 3.24 -18.62
N PHE A 284 0.12 3.59 -17.60
CA PHE A 284 -0.35 4.97 -17.41
C PHE A 284 0.80 5.96 -17.25
N TRP A 285 1.83 5.62 -16.47
CA TRP A 285 3.01 6.47 -16.29
C TRP A 285 3.81 6.64 -17.58
N LEU A 286 4.04 5.56 -18.33
CA LEU A 286 4.73 5.62 -19.60
C LEU A 286 3.96 6.48 -20.63
N LYS A 287 2.65 6.25 -20.74
CA LYS A 287 1.75 7.01 -21.62
C LYS A 287 1.81 8.52 -21.36
N ASN A 288 1.77 8.90 -20.08
CA ASN A 288 1.74 10.31 -19.67
C ASN A 288 3.14 10.89 -19.44
N LYS A 289 4.22 10.13 -19.73
CA LYS A 289 5.62 10.56 -19.54
C LYS A 289 5.89 11.06 -18.12
N ILE A 290 5.24 10.42 -17.13
CA ILE A 290 5.39 10.79 -15.73
C ILE A 290 6.75 10.29 -15.26
N LYS A 291 7.68 11.23 -15.01
CA LYS A 291 8.98 10.92 -14.38
C LYS A 291 8.82 10.98 -12.89
N SER A 292 9.18 9.91 -12.19
CA SER A 292 9.20 9.94 -10.73
C SER A 292 10.26 10.95 -10.27
N GLN A 293 9.82 12.02 -9.63
CA GLN A 293 10.72 13.05 -9.07
C GLN A 293 10.92 12.91 -7.55
N GLY A 294 10.41 11.86 -6.93
CA GLY A 294 10.41 11.71 -5.50
C GLY A 294 11.75 11.25 -4.91
N ARG A 295 12.07 11.72 -3.67
CA ARG A 295 13.15 11.20 -2.83
C ARG A 295 12.99 9.71 -2.48
N TYR A 296 11.85 9.13 -2.78
CA TYR A 296 11.53 7.73 -2.64
C TYR A 296 11.84 7.05 -3.95
N VAL A 297 13.15 6.84 -4.15
CA VAL A 297 13.68 6.11 -5.30
C VAL A 297 13.09 4.72 -5.24
N TYR A 298 12.25 4.45 -6.19
CA TYR A 298 11.93 3.11 -6.59
C TYR A 298 13.25 2.32 -6.66
N ARG A 299 13.37 1.26 -5.92
CA ARG A 299 14.40 0.27 -6.20
C ARG A 299 13.96 -0.40 -7.48
N TYR A 300 14.42 0.13 -8.60
CA TYR A 300 14.29 -0.54 -9.88
C TYR A 300 15.24 -1.72 -9.86
N GLU A 301 14.70 -2.87 -9.58
CA GLU A 301 15.41 -4.09 -9.88
C GLU A 301 15.26 -4.31 -11.37
N GLU A 302 16.30 -4.81 -12.02
CA GLU A 302 16.32 -5.11 -13.47
C GLU A 302 15.21 -6.09 -13.83
N GLU A 303 14.75 -6.85 -12.87
CA GLU A 303 13.65 -7.81 -13.00
C GLU A 303 12.45 -7.37 -12.17
N LEU A 304 11.39 -6.89 -12.83
CA LEU A 304 10.11 -6.62 -12.18
C LEU A 304 9.35 -7.89 -11.84
N ILE A 305 9.59 -8.96 -12.60
CA ILE A 305 8.94 -10.25 -12.43
C ILE A 305 9.95 -11.37 -12.72
N ASP A 306 9.90 -12.43 -11.96
CA ASP A 306 10.75 -13.60 -12.18
C ASP A 306 10.39 -14.30 -13.50
N SER A 307 11.41 -14.88 -14.16
CA SER A 307 11.25 -15.52 -15.48
C SER A 307 10.25 -16.68 -15.47
N ASP A 308 10.13 -17.34 -14.32
CA ASP A 308 9.29 -18.50 -14.13
C ASP A 308 7.87 -18.16 -13.63
N ASN A 309 7.54 -16.87 -13.54
CA ASN A 309 6.22 -16.43 -13.09
C ASN A 309 5.14 -16.84 -14.10
N SER A 310 4.19 -17.64 -13.66
CA SER A 310 3.09 -18.15 -14.48
C SER A 310 2.24 -17.03 -15.08
N PHE A 311 2.06 -15.92 -14.36
CA PHE A 311 1.32 -14.78 -14.85
C PHE A 311 1.90 -14.25 -16.17
N LEU A 312 3.23 -14.12 -16.26
CA LEU A 312 3.91 -13.62 -17.46
C LEU A 312 3.64 -14.51 -18.65
N VAL A 313 3.75 -15.83 -18.45
CA VAL A 313 3.55 -16.83 -19.51
C VAL A 313 2.09 -16.87 -19.95
N ASP A 314 1.14 -16.70 -19.03
CA ASP A 314 -0.29 -16.79 -19.34
C ASP A 314 -0.90 -15.46 -19.82
N ASN A 315 -0.28 -14.32 -19.49
CA ASN A 315 -0.79 -12.98 -19.81
C ASN A 315 0.15 -12.16 -20.70
N TRP A 316 1.03 -12.80 -21.48
CA TRP A 316 1.95 -12.12 -22.38
C TRP A 316 1.24 -11.12 -23.32
N GLU A 317 0.06 -11.48 -23.82
CA GLU A 317 -0.74 -10.65 -24.70
C GLU A 317 -1.20 -9.35 -24.00
N TYR A 318 -1.67 -9.47 -22.78
CA TYR A 318 -2.05 -8.30 -21.97
C TYR A 318 -0.85 -7.37 -21.73
N ILE A 319 0.31 -7.93 -21.39
CA ILE A 319 1.55 -7.16 -21.16
C ILE A 319 1.98 -6.41 -22.42
N LEU A 320 1.99 -7.09 -23.58
CA LEU A 320 2.36 -6.47 -24.84
C LEU A 320 1.38 -5.36 -25.26
N ASN A 321 0.08 -5.61 -25.15
CA ASN A 321 -0.94 -4.63 -25.50
C ASN A 321 -0.86 -3.37 -24.63
N GLU A 322 -0.59 -3.54 -23.33
CA GLU A 322 -0.52 -2.42 -22.39
C GLU A 322 0.78 -1.64 -22.46
N LEU A 323 1.92 -2.28 -22.70
CA LEU A 323 3.24 -1.63 -22.55
C LEU A 323 3.95 -1.31 -23.85
N LEU A 324 3.89 -2.19 -24.86
CA LEU A 324 4.75 -2.12 -26.04
C LEU A 324 4.65 -0.77 -26.76
N GLN A 325 3.45 -0.25 -26.93
CA GLN A 325 3.20 1.01 -27.63
C GLN A 325 3.71 2.25 -26.88
N TYR A 326 3.95 2.16 -25.58
CA TYR A 326 4.37 3.26 -24.72
C TYR A 326 5.86 3.19 -24.34
N ILE A 327 6.58 2.16 -24.77
CA ILE A 327 8.04 2.07 -24.58
C ILE A 327 8.69 3.28 -25.27
N PRO A 328 9.49 4.09 -24.54
CA PRO A 328 10.14 5.26 -25.10
C PRO A 328 11.16 4.86 -26.19
N LYS A 329 11.08 5.50 -27.34
CA LYS A 329 11.99 5.25 -28.48
C LYS A 329 13.46 5.53 -28.16
N GLU A 330 13.68 6.45 -27.21
CA GLU A 330 15.00 6.88 -26.74
C GLU A 330 15.47 6.10 -25.50
N CYS A 331 14.76 5.04 -25.09
CA CYS A 331 15.17 4.18 -24.00
C CYS A 331 16.42 3.40 -24.43
N GLY A 332 17.56 4.04 -24.37
CA GLY A 332 18.85 3.55 -24.83
C GLY A 332 19.90 3.56 -23.73
N CYS A 333 21.07 3.05 -24.07
CA CYS A 333 22.24 3.06 -23.22
C CYS A 333 22.78 4.48 -23.06
N GLU A 334 22.96 4.95 -21.82
CA GLU A 334 23.81 6.12 -21.59
C GLU A 334 25.28 5.70 -21.66
N VAL A 335 26.04 6.32 -22.56
CA VAL A 335 27.49 6.18 -22.55
C VAL A 335 28.03 6.86 -21.30
N LYS A 336 28.57 6.10 -20.36
CA LYS A 336 29.38 6.69 -19.28
C LYS A 336 30.71 7.15 -19.90
N TYR A 337 30.79 8.44 -20.25
CA TYR A 337 32.06 9.09 -20.55
C TYR A 337 32.92 9.06 -19.26
N GLY A 338 33.96 8.27 -19.26
CA GLY A 338 34.95 8.26 -18.17
C GLY A 338 35.48 6.89 -17.75
N ASP A 339 34.88 5.81 -18.20
CA ASP A 339 35.42 4.48 -17.94
C ASP A 339 36.02 3.92 -19.26
N TRP A 340 37.36 3.76 -19.28
CA TRP A 340 38.12 3.25 -20.43
C TRP A 340 37.75 1.80 -20.80
N SER A 341 36.85 1.18 -20.04
CA SER A 341 36.39 -0.18 -20.32
C SER A 341 35.38 -0.28 -21.46
N GLY A 342 34.84 0.84 -21.94
CA GLY A 342 33.86 0.85 -23.04
C GLY A 342 32.53 0.11 -22.72
N LYS A 343 32.31 -0.21 -21.47
CA LYS A 343 31.06 -0.90 -21.07
C LYS A 343 29.89 0.09 -21.02
N TYR A 344 28.91 -0.18 -21.81
CA TYR A 344 27.63 0.51 -21.73
C TYR A 344 26.83 -0.01 -20.54
N VAL A 345 26.43 0.90 -19.67
CA VAL A 345 25.59 0.59 -18.52
C VAL A 345 24.20 1.13 -18.83
N HIS A 346 23.23 0.23 -18.94
CA HIS A 346 21.83 0.63 -19.05
C HIS A 346 21.44 1.45 -17.83
N LYS A 347 20.71 2.54 -18.05
CA LYS A 347 20.17 3.33 -16.96
C LYS A 347 19.12 2.50 -16.25
N LYS A 348 19.36 2.17 -14.97
CA LYS A 348 18.37 1.50 -14.13
C LYS A 348 17.23 2.46 -13.86
N ASN A 349 16.20 2.41 -14.66
CA ASN A 349 14.98 3.21 -14.52
C ASN A 349 13.75 2.36 -14.84
N LEU A 350 12.56 2.89 -14.55
CA LEU A 350 11.30 2.21 -14.82
C LEU A 350 11.15 1.82 -16.29
N GLU A 351 11.56 2.71 -17.20
CA GLU A 351 11.46 2.49 -18.64
C GLU A 351 12.24 1.24 -19.04
N ARG A 352 13.47 1.08 -18.54
CA ARG A 352 14.30 -0.10 -18.80
C ARG A 352 13.70 -1.37 -18.19
N ALA A 353 13.18 -1.30 -16.97
CA ALA A 353 12.51 -2.41 -16.35
C ALA A 353 11.27 -2.87 -17.15
N CYS A 354 10.54 -1.93 -17.77
CA CYS A 354 9.44 -2.25 -18.68
C CYS A 354 9.92 -2.89 -19.99
N VAL A 355 11.06 -2.48 -20.51
CA VAL A 355 11.69 -3.13 -21.68
C VAL A 355 11.99 -4.59 -21.35
N GLU A 356 12.58 -4.89 -20.21
CA GLU A 356 12.85 -6.26 -19.79
C GLU A 356 11.55 -7.09 -19.60
N LEU A 357 10.50 -6.49 -19.06
CA LEU A 357 9.21 -7.13 -18.96
C LEU A 357 8.60 -7.44 -20.34
N VAL A 358 8.68 -6.49 -21.27
CA VAL A 358 8.23 -6.68 -22.65
C VAL A 358 9.06 -7.75 -23.37
N LYS A 359 10.39 -7.82 -23.17
CA LYS A 359 11.25 -8.89 -23.71
C LYS A 359 10.80 -10.28 -23.22
N LYS A 360 10.55 -10.43 -21.93
CA LYS A 360 10.05 -11.68 -21.34
C LYS A 360 8.67 -12.05 -21.92
N ALA A 361 7.76 -11.10 -22.07
CA ALA A 361 6.46 -11.33 -22.70
C ALA A 361 6.61 -11.70 -24.19
N THR A 362 7.59 -11.15 -24.89
CA THR A 362 7.93 -11.51 -26.28
C THR A 362 8.42 -12.95 -26.39
N ILE A 363 9.26 -13.39 -25.45
CA ILE A 363 9.69 -14.80 -25.39
C ILE A 363 8.47 -15.72 -25.21
N ALA A 364 7.56 -15.37 -24.29
CA ALA A 364 6.35 -16.14 -24.06
C ALA A 364 5.43 -16.18 -25.30
N LEU A 365 5.28 -15.04 -26.00
CA LEU A 365 4.59 -14.97 -27.31
C LEU A 365 5.22 -15.96 -28.30
N CYS A 366 6.55 -15.93 -28.47
CA CYS A 366 7.26 -16.80 -29.41
C CYS A 366 7.10 -18.28 -29.09
N CYS A 367 6.98 -18.65 -27.81
CA CYS A 367 6.74 -20.01 -27.38
C CYS A 367 5.29 -20.47 -27.57
N LYS A 368 4.29 -19.60 -27.28
CA LYS A 368 2.87 -19.96 -27.26
C LYS A 368 2.13 -19.70 -28.58
N ALA A 369 2.44 -18.60 -29.26
CA ALA A 369 1.77 -18.14 -30.46
C ALA A 369 2.75 -17.50 -31.46
N PRO A 370 3.77 -18.27 -31.93
CA PRO A 370 4.87 -17.73 -32.73
C PRO A 370 4.42 -17.07 -34.05
N GLU A 371 3.29 -17.46 -34.61
CA GLU A 371 2.70 -16.87 -35.82
C GLU A 371 2.28 -15.42 -35.62
N ARG A 372 1.89 -15.04 -34.40
CA ARG A 372 1.45 -13.67 -34.04
C ARG A 372 2.62 -12.71 -33.79
N PHE A 373 3.86 -13.23 -33.73
CA PHE A 373 5.04 -12.38 -33.52
C PHE A 373 5.11 -11.21 -34.51
N TRP A 374 4.86 -11.49 -35.79
CA TRP A 374 4.92 -10.50 -36.85
C TRP A 374 3.81 -9.45 -36.75
N GLU A 375 2.62 -9.85 -36.29
CA GLU A 375 1.50 -8.90 -36.05
C GLU A 375 1.87 -7.83 -35.04
N TYR A 376 2.59 -8.22 -33.97
CA TYR A 376 3.03 -7.29 -32.94
C TYR A 376 4.19 -6.41 -33.35
N TYR A 377 5.17 -6.96 -34.07
CA TYR A 377 6.46 -6.30 -34.26
C TYR A 377 6.71 -5.71 -35.66
N GLU A 378 5.95 -6.06 -36.69
CA GLU A 378 6.08 -5.51 -38.01
C GLU A 378 6.04 -3.96 -38.05
N PRO A 379 5.18 -3.27 -37.26
CA PRO A 379 5.15 -1.81 -37.21
C PRO A 379 6.43 -1.19 -36.63
N TYR A 380 7.20 -1.92 -35.86
CA TYR A 380 8.43 -1.45 -35.21
C TYR A 380 9.69 -1.84 -35.95
N MET A 381 9.62 -2.86 -36.80
CA MET A 381 10.75 -3.37 -37.58
C MET A 381 11.35 -2.36 -38.54
N GLU A 382 10.56 -1.40 -39.02
CA GLU A 382 10.99 -0.36 -39.94
C GLU A 382 11.53 0.91 -39.27
N GLN A 383 11.37 1.00 -37.95
CA GLN A 383 11.68 2.24 -37.24
C GLN A 383 13.16 2.42 -36.86
N GLY A 384 13.93 1.34 -36.77
CA GLY A 384 15.38 1.37 -36.53
C GLY A 384 15.79 1.87 -35.11
N TYR A 385 14.88 1.84 -34.12
CA TYR A 385 15.21 2.21 -32.74
C TYR A 385 15.83 1.04 -31.98
N TYR A 386 16.91 1.29 -31.27
CA TYR A 386 17.64 0.28 -30.51
C TYR A 386 16.78 -0.56 -29.58
N VAL A 387 15.93 0.09 -28.81
CA VAL A 387 15.06 -0.57 -27.83
C VAL A 387 14.15 -1.61 -28.51
N PHE A 388 13.62 -1.26 -29.68
CA PHE A 388 12.77 -2.21 -30.43
C PHE A 388 13.58 -3.29 -31.11
N ASN A 389 14.78 -2.96 -31.64
CA ASN A 389 15.68 -3.97 -32.19
C ASN A 389 16.07 -5.00 -31.13
N GLU A 390 16.39 -4.58 -29.90
CA GLU A 390 16.69 -5.45 -28.78
C GLU A 390 15.53 -6.40 -28.46
N ILE A 391 14.30 -5.86 -28.35
CA ILE A 391 13.09 -6.65 -28.08
C ILE A 391 12.82 -7.64 -29.24
N ILE A 392 12.89 -7.18 -30.47
CA ILE A 392 12.67 -7.99 -31.68
C ILE A 392 13.69 -9.12 -31.74
N LEU A 393 14.99 -8.83 -31.62
CA LEU A 393 16.07 -9.81 -31.66
C LEU A 393 15.92 -10.86 -30.56
N THR A 394 15.48 -10.45 -29.37
CA THR A 394 15.17 -11.39 -28.25
C THR A 394 14.08 -12.40 -28.68
N GLY A 395 13.04 -11.95 -29.35
CA GLY A 395 11.99 -12.82 -29.88
C GLY A 395 12.47 -13.71 -31.02
N LEU A 396 13.23 -13.13 -31.98
CA LEU A 396 13.77 -13.87 -33.11
C LEU A 396 14.69 -15.02 -32.68
N ALA A 397 15.47 -14.84 -31.62
CA ALA A 397 16.34 -15.87 -31.07
C ALA A 397 15.57 -17.08 -30.49
N VAL A 398 14.28 -16.94 -30.18
CA VAL A 398 13.45 -18.01 -29.61
C VAL A 398 12.55 -18.68 -30.65
N LEU A 399 12.28 -18.00 -31.77
CA LEU A 399 11.39 -18.53 -32.79
C LEU A 399 11.93 -19.84 -33.39
N SER A 400 10.99 -20.73 -33.79
CA SER A 400 11.32 -22.01 -34.42
C SER A 400 12.05 -21.83 -35.75
N PRO A 401 12.99 -22.73 -36.12
CA PRO A 401 13.69 -22.75 -37.42
C PRO A 401 12.80 -22.68 -38.66
N LYS A 402 11.53 -23.04 -38.56
CA LYS A 402 10.57 -22.89 -39.67
C LYS A 402 10.41 -21.46 -40.17
N TYR A 403 10.75 -20.47 -39.36
CA TYR A 403 10.70 -19.06 -39.70
C TYR A 403 12.04 -18.49 -40.22
N SER A 404 13.10 -19.33 -40.36
CA SER A 404 14.47 -18.90 -40.64
C SER A 404 14.57 -18.03 -41.87
N ASN A 405 13.92 -18.37 -43.00
CA ASN A 405 13.95 -17.56 -44.21
C ASN A 405 13.41 -16.14 -43.99
N ARG A 406 12.28 -16.00 -43.27
CA ARG A 406 11.71 -14.67 -42.96
C ARG A 406 12.59 -13.88 -42.01
N ILE A 407 13.18 -14.54 -41.01
CA ILE A 407 14.10 -13.93 -40.03
C ILE A 407 15.35 -13.42 -40.75
N MET A 408 15.96 -14.26 -41.61
CA MET A 408 17.16 -13.88 -42.33
C MET A 408 16.89 -12.78 -43.35
N SER A 409 15.76 -12.82 -44.05
CA SER A 409 15.32 -11.73 -44.93
C SER A 409 15.19 -10.41 -44.17
N TYR A 410 14.63 -10.41 -42.96
CA TYR A 410 14.55 -9.22 -42.10
C TYR A 410 15.93 -8.71 -41.69
N LEU A 411 16.82 -9.57 -41.20
CA LEU A 411 18.19 -9.16 -40.83
C LEU A 411 18.99 -8.57 -41.98
N CYS A 412 18.75 -9.07 -43.19
CA CYS A 412 19.50 -8.63 -44.39
C CYS A 412 18.79 -7.50 -45.16
N SER A 413 17.54 -7.17 -44.86
CA SER A 413 16.72 -6.31 -45.72
C SER A 413 17.09 -4.85 -45.71
N ASP A 414 17.71 -4.34 -44.66
CA ASP A 414 18.11 -2.94 -44.64
C ASP A 414 19.12 -2.61 -43.52
N MET A 415 20.18 -1.94 -43.88
CA MET A 415 21.23 -1.49 -42.99
C MET A 415 20.93 -0.15 -42.31
N ASP A 416 19.95 0.58 -42.83
CA ASP A 416 19.53 1.84 -42.20
C ASP A 416 18.74 1.63 -40.92
N LYS A 417 18.42 0.36 -40.61
CA LYS A 417 17.68 -0.02 -39.35
C LYS A 417 18.57 -0.13 -38.12
N ASN A 418 19.84 0.18 -38.21
CA ASN A 418 20.81 0.18 -37.11
C ASN A 418 20.97 -1.18 -36.36
N ILE A 419 20.52 -2.30 -36.95
CA ILE A 419 20.61 -3.64 -36.33
C ILE A 419 22.06 -4.04 -36.09
N PHE A 420 22.98 -3.56 -36.95
CA PHE A 420 24.40 -3.84 -36.90
C PHE A 420 25.25 -2.59 -36.58
N ASP A 421 24.67 -1.54 -36.01
CA ASP A 421 25.43 -0.33 -35.71
C ASP A 421 26.25 -0.51 -34.43
N TYR A 422 27.56 -0.70 -34.63
CA TYR A 422 28.52 -0.91 -33.54
C TYR A 422 28.84 0.37 -32.75
N THR A 423 28.43 1.54 -33.21
CA THR A 423 28.81 2.81 -32.58
C THR A 423 27.96 3.14 -31.35
N SER A 424 26.89 2.44 -31.13
CA SER A 424 25.91 2.72 -30.10
C SER A 424 25.97 1.79 -28.88
N GLY A 425 26.97 0.91 -28.81
CA GLY A 425 27.27 0.22 -27.61
C GLY A 425 26.64 -1.12 -27.34
N ALA A 426 26.33 -1.74 -28.33
CA ALA A 426 25.59 -2.97 -28.33
C ALA A 426 26.46 -4.23 -28.22
N GLU A 427 27.26 -4.39 -27.16
CA GLU A 427 27.81 -5.72 -26.86
C GLU A 427 26.68 -6.75 -26.69
N ASP A 428 25.58 -6.34 -26.09
CA ASP A 428 24.41 -7.20 -25.85
C ASP A 428 23.61 -7.45 -27.13
N GLU A 429 23.39 -6.44 -27.98
CA GLU A 429 22.69 -6.59 -29.25
C GLU A 429 23.49 -7.44 -30.24
N LEU A 430 24.81 -7.29 -30.28
CA LEU A 430 25.68 -8.14 -31.08
C LEU A 430 25.60 -9.61 -30.59
N GLY A 431 25.49 -9.82 -29.30
CA GLY A 431 25.24 -11.13 -28.71
C GLY A 431 23.93 -11.74 -29.22
N LEU A 432 22.85 -10.96 -29.21
CA LEU A 432 21.53 -11.38 -29.71
C LEU A 432 21.57 -11.67 -31.23
N VAL A 433 22.19 -10.83 -32.05
CA VAL A 433 22.34 -11.09 -33.47
C VAL A 433 23.11 -12.39 -33.70
N LYS A 434 24.21 -12.63 -32.95
CA LYS A 434 24.97 -13.88 -33.08
C LYS A 434 24.10 -15.10 -32.69
N GLU A 435 23.28 -14.99 -31.65
CA GLU A 435 22.35 -16.05 -31.27
C GLU A 435 21.32 -16.33 -32.35
N VAL A 436 20.68 -15.29 -32.91
CA VAL A 436 19.75 -15.43 -34.03
C VAL A 436 20.40 -16.11 -35.21
N LEU A 437 21.61 -15.66 -35.61
CA LEU A 437 22.37 -16.25 -36.72
C LEU A 437 22.76 -17.70 -36.43
N LYS A 438 23.15 -18.04 -35.20
CA LYS A 438 23.49 -19.40 -34.79
C LYS A 438 22.31 -20.35 -34.93
N ILE A 439 21.10 -19.91 -34.59
CA ILE A 439 19.89 -20.72 -34.62
C ILE A 439 19.34 -20.83 -36.04
N HIS A 440 19.28 -19.76 -36.76
CA HIS A 440 18.58 -19.64 -38.05
C HIS A 440 19.48 -19.72 -39.30
N GLY A 441 20.75 -19.38 -39.15
CA GLY A 441 21.67 -19.29 -40.30
C GLY A 441 21.92 -20.62 -41.03
N ASN A 442 21.83 -21.76 -40.30
CA ASN A 442 21.97 -23.10 -40.91
C ASN A 442 20.68 -23.67 -41.49
N SER A 443 19.55 -23.03 -41.19
CA SER A 443 18.20 -23.52 -41.54
C SER A 443 17.53 -22.74 -42.65
N CYS A 444 18.22 -21.74 -43.19
CA CYS A 444 17.77 -20.91 -44.32
C CYS A 444 18.36 -21.34 -45.64
N ASP A 445 17.80 -20.85 -46.74
CA ASP A 445 18.37 -21.00 -48.09
C ASP A 445 19.73 -20.33 -48.18
N LYS A 446 20.79 -21.10 -48.38
CA LYS A 446 22.17 -20.62 -48.39
C LYS A 446 22.49 -19.68 -49.54
N GLU A 447 21.89 -19.85 -50.72
CA GLU A 447 22.13 -19.00 -51.85
C GLU A 447 21.46 -17.62 -51.65
N GLU A 448 20.24 -17.62 -51.13
CA GLU A 448 19.52 -16.43 -50.80
C GLU A 448 20.21 -15.66 -49.66
N LEU A 449 20.65 -16.37 -48.62
CA LEU A 449 21.43 -15.80 -47.53
C LEU A 449 22.73 -15.15 -48.00
N LEU A 450 23.50 -15.85 -48.80
CA LEU A 450 24.76 -15.32 -49.33
C LEU A 450 24.55 -14.06 -50.21
N ARG A 451 23.47 -14.03 -50.99
CA ARG A 451 23.11 -12.87 -51.79
C ARG A 451 22.79 -11.66 -50.92
N HIS A 452 21.93 -11.86 -49.89
CA HIS A 452 21.57 -10.80 -48.96
C HIS A 452 22.75 -10.38 -48.06
N TYR A 453 23.54 -11.35 -47.58
CA TYR A 453 24.74 -11.07 -46.79
C TYR A 453 25.78 -10.26 -47.56
N ARG A 454 26.06 -10.59 -48.82
CA ARG A 454 26.95 -9.84 -49.67
C ARG A 454 26.44 -8.41 -49.96
N ALA A 455 25.15 -8.25 -50.17
CA ALA A 455 24.53 -6.95 -50.33
C ALA A 455 24.60 -6.12 -49.04
N ALA A 456 24.38 -6.72 -47.89
CA ALA A 456 24.50 -6.08 -46.59
C ALA A 456 25.94 -5.71 -46.26
N MET A 457 26.88 -6.64 -46.43
CA MET A 457 28.31 -6.37 -46.19
C MET A 457 28.89 -5.33 -47.14
N GLY A 458 28.46 -5.31 -48.39
CA GLY A 458 28.85 -4.26 -49.33
C GLY A 458 28.42 -2.86 -48.88
N LYS A 459 27.23 -2.73 -48.32
CA LYS A 459 26.74 -1.46 -47.76
C LYS A 459 27.44 -1.11 -46.43
N CYS A 460 27.72 -2.11 -45.57
CA CYS A 460 28.41 -1.92 -44.30
C CYS A 460 29.87 -1.52 -44.47
N SER A 461 30.60 -2.24 -45.30
CA SER A 461 31.99 -1.90 -45.61
C SER A 461 32.10 -0.50 -46.21
N THR A 462 31.16 -0.11 -47.07
CA THR A 462 31.12 1.23 -47.66
C THR A 462 30.80 2.33 -46.63
N ALA A 463 29.91 2.08 -45.67
CA ALA A 463 29.56 3.05 -44.63
C ALA A 463 30.67 3.23 -43.58
N ILE A 464 31.27 2.13 -43.11
CA ILE A 464 32.39 2.14 -42.15
C ILE A 464 33.65 2.69 -42.86
N ALA A 465 33.91 2.26 -44.05
CA ALA A 465 35.06 2.69 -44.78
C ALA A 465 34.95 4.17 -45.21
N ARG A 466 33.77 4.68 -45.56
CA ARG A 466 33.56 6.14 -45.78
C ARG A 466 33.79 6.98 -44.54
N ARG A 467 33.72 6.42 -43.37
CA ARG A 467 34.05 7.12 -42.10
C ARG A 467 35.55 7.16 -41.80
N HIS A 468 36.30 6.19 -42.30
CA HIS A 468 37.70 6.01 -41.93
C HIS A 468 38.68 6.04 -43.10
N PHE A 469 38.22 5.87 -44.32
CA PHE A 469 39.07 5.84 -45.52
C PHE A 469 38.52 6.74 -46.63
N THR A 470 39.41 7.32 -47.37
CA THR A 470 39.03 8.01 -48.61
C THR A 470 38.59 6.98 -49.68
N MET A 471 37.81 7.39 -50.67
CA MET A 471 37.35 6.50 -51.74
C MET A 471 38.49 5.84 -52.52
N GLU A 472 39.69 6.49 -52.59
CA GLU A 472 40.89 5.97 -53.25
C GLU A 472 41.57 4.86 -52.41
N GLU A 473 41.56 5.00 -51.07
CA GLU A 473 42.09 3.97 -50.17
C GLU A 473 41.18 2.73 -50.15
N LEU A 474 39.86 2.91 -50.28
CA LEU A 474 38.87 1.83 -50.39
C LEU A 474 39.07 1.05 -51.70
N ALA A 475 39.20 1.73 -52.84
CA ALA A 475 39.44 1.10 -54.15
C ALA A 475 40.77 0.35 -54.16
N ALA A 476 41.80 0.84 -53.46
CA ALA A 476 43.08 0.17 -53.33
C ALA A 476 43.00 -1.10 -52.48
N LYS A 477 42.19 -1.11 -51.39
CA LYS A 477 41.96 -2.28 -50.52
C LYS A 477 41.09 -3.34 -51.19
N GLU A 478 40.07 -2.96 -51.92
CA GLU A 478 39.24 -3.85 -52.73
C GLU A 478 40.08 -4.55 -53.83
N ALA A 479 41.02 -3.82 -54.45
CA ALA A 479 41.93 -4.40 -55.44
C ALA A 479 42.96 -5.38 -54.87
N GLN A 480 43.21 -5.30 -53.54
CA GLN A 480 44.13 -6.18 -52.82
C GLN A 480 43.39 -7.37 -52.14
N GLY A 481 42.06 -7.45 -52.23
CA GLY A 481 41.27 -8.50 -51.65
C GLY A 481 41.21 -8.45 -50.10
N GLU A 482 41.52 -7.30 -49.51
CA GLU A 482 41.53 -7.05 -48.06
C GLU A 482 40.26 -6.31 -47.58
N ALA A 483 39.26 -6.12 -48.43
CA ALA A 483 38.00 -5.44 -48.10
C ALA A 483 36.85 -6.42 -47.82
#